data_449baab3edbc39b68112716372f6eae2
#
_entry.id   449baab3edbc39b68112716372f6eae2
#
_cell.length_a   1.000
_cell.length_b   1.000
_cell.length_c   1.000
_cell.angle_alpha   90.00
_cell.angle_beta   90.00
_cell.angle_gamma   90.00
#
_symmetry.space_group_name_H-M   'P 1'
#
loop_
_entity.id
_entity.type
_entity.pdbx_description
1 polymer ?
#
loop_
_entity_poly.entity_id
_entity_poly.type
_entity_poly.pdbx_seq_one_letter_code
_entity_poly.pdbx_strand_id
1 'polypeptide(L)'
;MTNLYESNNYDLSFRGILSNNDFKLYTNNDTIISSSDINFDINSDYRSSINYFASSILGGIAHTIIKESKHSDIDIEELEGKIHLVLKNPLTLLNVRGYDEEPKIDSCLITYYLYADIDETNLIEFCNSSLKKSFIYNTLKNVINFKIKFILFD
;
A
#
# COMPACT_ATOMS: atom_id res chain seq x y z
N MET A 1 8.42 -24.63 -26.96
CA MET A 1 8.58 -24.88 -25.51
C MET A 1 8.83 -23.54 -24.84
N THR A 2 7.84 -23.02 -24.17
CA THR A 2 8.00 -21.80 -23.35
C THR A 2 8.87 -22.18 -22.17
N ASN A 3 9.99 -21.52 -22.00
CA ASN A 3 10.95 -21.76 -20.93
C ASN A 3 10.25 -21.54 -19.58
N LEU A 4 9.98 -22.58 -18.83
CA LEU A 4 9.38 -22.56 -17.49
C LEU A 4 10.17 -21.69 -16.47
N TYR A 5 11.40 -21.33 -16.79
CA TYR A 5 12.26 -20.47 -15.99
C TYR A 5 11.96 -18.96 -16.16
N GLU A 6 11.33 -18.54 -17.24
CA GLU A 6 10.99 -17.13 -17.50
C GLU A 6 9.79 -16.63 -16.70
N SER A 7 8.99 -17.54 -16.11
CA SER A 7 7.78 -17.18 -15.37
C SER A 7 7.99 -16.84 -13.89
N ASN A 8 9.19 -17.08 -13.34
CA ASN A 8 9.46 -16.94 -11.92
C ASN A 8 9.92 -15.54 -11.51
N ASN A 9 10.42 -14.76 -12.45
CA ASN A 9 10.91 -13.41 -12.19
C ASN A 9 10.32 -12.43 -13.22
N TYR A 10 9.94 -11.26 -12.76
CA TYR A 10 9.55 -10.14 -13.60
C TYR A 10 10.26 -8.89 -13.11
N ASP A 11 11.18 -8.39 -13.92
CA ASP A 11 12.06 -7.29 -13.56
C ASP A 11 11.44 -5.96 -14.00
N LEU A 12 11.44 -4.98 -13.11
CA LEU A 12 11.03 -3.61 -13.35
C LEU A 12 12.19 -2.67 -13.06
N SER A 13 12.45 -1.76 -13.97
CA SER A 13 13.47 -0.73 -13.80
C SER A 13 12.87 0.64 -14.03
N PHE A 14 13.22 1.58 -13.15
CA PHE A 14 12.74 2.95 -13.21
C PHE A 14 13.92 3.91 -13.11
N ARG A 15 13.77 5.08 -13.73
CA ARG A 15 14.73 6.18 -13.61
C ARG A 15 14.09 7.34 -12.87
N GLY A 16 14.84 7.97 -11.99
CA GLY A 16 14.36 9.15 -11.27
C GLY A 16 15.40 10.26 -11.21
N ILE A 17 14.95 11.49 -11.08
CA ILE A 17 15.79 12.70 -11.00
C ILE A 17 15.24 13.62 -9.91
N LEU A 18 16.11 14.10 -9.02
CA LEU A 18 15.80 15.18 -8.09
C LEU A 18 15.98 16.53 -8.78
N SER A 19 14.94 17.35 -8.77
CA SER A 19 14.97 18.71 -9.33
C SER A 19 14.09 19.63 -8.48
N ASN A 20 14.64 20.72 -7.98
CA ASN A 20 13.92 21.75 -7.20
C ASN A 20 13.12 21.16 -6.01
N ASN A 21 13.72 20.28 -5.22
CA ASN A 21 13.13 19.59 -4.08
C ASN A 21 12.06 18.53 -4.42
N ASP A 22 11.73 18.33 -5.68
CA ASP A 22 10.86 17.27 -6.13
C ASP A 22 11.66 16.14 -6.77
N PHE A 23 11.35 14.90 -6.39
CA PHE A 23 11.87 13.73 -7.06
C PHE A 23 10.86 13.25 -8.11
N LYS A 24 11.30 13.17 -9.36
CA LYS A 24 10.51 12.72 -10.49
C LYS A 24 10.92 11.30 -10.86
N LEU A 25 10.01 10.35 -10.69
CA LEU A 25 10.16 8.98 -11.16
C LEU A 25 9.47 8.80 -12.51
N TYR A 26 10.22 8.38 -13.50
CA TYR A 26 9.71 8.14 -14.85
C TYR A 26 9.30 6.67 -14.98
N THR A 27 8.03 6.46 -15.30
CA THR A 27 7.49 5.16 -15.72
C THR A 27 7.35 5.12 -17.23
N ASN A 28 6.92 3.99 -17.78
CA ASN A 28 6.76 3.87 -19.24
C ASN A 28 5.73 4.84 -19.81
N ASN A 29 4.70 5.20 -19.03
CA ASN A 29 3.56 5.98 -19.53
C ASN A 29 3.28 7.23 -18.71
N ASP A 30 3.97 7.44 -17.59
CA ASP A 30 3.65 8.53 -16.67
C ASP A 30 4.88 8.97 -15.86
N THR A 31 4.73 10.05 -15.13
CA THR A 31 5.73 10.58 -14.19
C THR A 31 5.10 10.71 -12.80
N ILE A 32 5.71 10.07 -11.82
CA ILE A 32 5.32 10.18 -10.42
C ILE A 32 6.21 11.22 -9.75
N ILE A 33 5.61 12.24 -9.16
CA ILE A 33 6.35 13.33 -8.48
C ILE A 33 6.15 13.18 -6.98
N SER A 34 7.25 13.09 -6.24
CA SER A 34 7.24 13.05 -4.77
C SER A 34 8.13 14.14 -4.17
N SER A 35 7.69 14.65 -3.04
CA SER A 35 8.44 15.56 -2.18
C SER A 35 9.15 14.77 -1.08
N SER A 36 9.57 15.41 0.03
CA SER A 36 10.23 14.71 1.14
C SER A 36 9.31 13.71 1.87
N ASP A 37 9.87 12.93 2.79
CA ASP A 37 9.21 11.77 3.40
C ASP A 37 7.94 12.13 4.17
N ILE A 38 7.98 13.20 4.93
CA ILE A 38 6.87 13.65 5.77
C ILE A 38 6.82 15.18 5.81
N ASN A 39 5.62 15.72 5.86
CA ASN A 39 5.38 17.13 6.14
C ASN A 39 4.48 17.28 7.37
N PHE A 40 4.90 18.10 8.32
CA PHE A 40 4.15 18.40 9.52
C PHE A 40 3.13 19.55 9.34
N ASP A 41 3.14 20.22 8.19
CA ASP A 41 2.13 21.21 7.83
C ASP A 41 0.92 20.55 7.16
N ILE A 42 -0.18 20.48 7.89
CA ILE A 42 -1.44 19.86 7.42
C ILE A 42 -2.13 20.62 6.28
N ASN A 43 -1.74 21.88 6.04
CA ASN A 43 -2.34 22.72 5.00
C ASN A 43 -1.57 22.68 3.68
N SER A 44 -0.44 21.97 3.62
CA SER A 44 0.34 21.90 2.40
C SER A 44 -0.14 20.80 1.46
N ASP A 45 -0.23 21.11 0.18
CA ASP A 45 -0.48 20.18 -0.93
C ASP A 45 0.76 19.31 -1.17
N TYR A 46 1.00 18.37 -0.24
CA TYR A 46 2.28 17.71 -0.15
C TYR A 46 2.20 16.23 -0.56
N ARG A 47 2.96 15.86 -1.55
CA ARG A 47 3.05 14.49 -2.08
C ARG A 47 4.24 13.77 -1.48
N SER A 48 4.17 13.45 -0.19
CA SER A 48 5.27 12.77 0.50
C SER A 48 5.42 11.31 0.06
N SER A 49 6.62 10.77 0.21
CA SER A 49 6.88 9.35 -0.03
C SER A 49 6.02 8.46 0.88
N ILE A 50 5.73 8.88 2.10
CA ILE A 50 4.83 8.17 3.02
C ILE A 50 3.40 8.12 2.48
N ASN A 51 2.89 9.21 1.87
CA ASN A 51 1.58 9.22 1.25
C ASN A 51 1.50 8.24 0.08
N TYR A 52 2.53 8.19 -0.77
CA TYR A 52 2.62 7.21 -1.86
C TYR A 52 2.74 5.78 -1.35
N PHE A 53 3.51 5.57 -0.30
CA PHE A 53 3.64 4.26 0.34
C PHE A 53 2.29 3.77 0.88
N ALA A 54 1.56 4.63 1.61
CA ALA A 54 0.21 4.32 2.09
C ALA A 54 -0.75 3.99 0.94
N SER A 55 -0.73 4.82 -0.12
CA SER A 55 -1.54 4.59 -1.32
C SER A 55 -1.21 3.28 -2.01
N SER A 56 0.07 2.93 -2.12
CA SER A 56 0.52 1.68 -2.72
C SER A 56 0.04 0.46 -1.95
N ILE A 57 0.09 0.51 -0.62
CA ILE A 57 -0.40 -0.57 0.24
C ILE A 57 -1.90 -0.72 0.09
N LEU A 58 -2.64 0.36 0.34
CA LEU A 58 -4.10 0.33 0.37
C LEU A 58 -4.68 -0.03 -1.00
N GLY A 59 -4.23 0.67 -2.05
CA GLY A 59 -4.68 0.44 -3.42
C GLY A 59 -4.20 -0.91 -3.99
N GLY A 60 -2.95 -1.29 -3.73
CA GLY A 60 -2.39 -2.55 -4.21
C GLY A 60 -3.14 -3.78 -3.69
N ILE A 61 -3.49 -3.79 -2.40
CA ILE A 61 -4.30 -4.85 -1.80
C ILE A 61 -5.73 -4.82 -2.33
N ALA A 62 -6.36 -3.64 -2.42
CA ALA A 62 -7.70 -3.49 -2.97
C ALA A 62 -7.81 -4.03 -4.40
N HIS A 63 -6.87 -3.67 -5.27
CA HIS A 63 -6.84 -4.19 -6.64
C HIS A 63 -6.66 -5.71 -6.70
N THR A 64 -5.89 -6.29 -5.79
CA THR A 64 -5.75 -7.75 -5.69
C THR A 64 -7.08 -8.40 -5.35
N ILE A 65 -7.80 -7.88 -4.35
CA ILE A 65 -9.12 -8.39 -3.95
C ILE A 65 -10.12 -8.32 -5.11
N ILE A 66 -10.21 -7.18 -5.79
CA ILE A 66 -11.11 -6.99 -6.93
C ILE A 66 -10.75 -7.91 -8.11
N LYS A 67 -9.46 -8.12 -8.36
CA LYS A 67 -9.02 -9.06 -9.39
C LYS A 67 -9.43 -10.50 -9.07
N GLU A 68 -9.21 -10.93 -7.83
CA GLU A 68 -9.57 -12.28 -7.39
C GLU A 68 -11.09 -12.48 -7.34
N SER A 69 -11.88 -11.46 -7.01
CA SER A 69 -13.34 -11.55 -7.02
C SER A 69 -13.89 -11.92 -8.40
N LYS A 70 -13.32 -11.32 -9.45
CA LYS A 70 -13.69 -11.64 -10.84
C LYS A 70 -13.36 -13.07 -11.25
N HIS A 71 -12.33 -13.69 -10.65
CA HIS A 71 -11.96 -15.08 -10.89
C HIS A 71 -12.77 -16.07 -10.06
N SER A 72 -13.44 -15.62 -9.01
CA SER A 72 -14.18 -16.44 -8.06
C SER A 72 -15.70 -16.28 -8.17
N ASP A 73 -16.18 -15.58 -9.21
CA ASP A 73 -17.60 -15.26 -9.41
C ASP A 73 -18.26 -14.56 -8.18
N ILE A 74 -17.46 -13.81 -7.44
CA ILE A 74 -17.93 -12.98 -6.34
C ILE A 74 -18.04 -11.55 -6.86
N ASP A 75 -19.25 -11.00 -6.82
CA ASP A 75 -19.49 -9.61 -7.23
C ASP A 75 -19.28 -8.69 -6.04
N ILE A 76 -18.24 -7.86 -6.12
CA ILE A 76 -17.99 -6.78 -5.17
C ILE A 76 -18.37 -5.48 -5.87
N GLU A 77 -19.49 -4.89 -5.45
CA GLU A 77 -20.02 -3.67 -6.06
C GLU A 77 -19.25 -2.43 -5.60
N GLU A 78 -18.91 -2.37 -4.32
CA GLU A 78 -18.14 -1.27 -3.74
C GLU A 78 -17.06 -1.78 -2.79
N LEU A 79 -15.92 -1.10 -2.78
CA LEU A 79 -14.83 -1.30 -1.85
C LEU A 79 -14.27 0.05 -1.42
N GLU A 80 -14.40 0.37 -0.14
CA GLU A 80 -13.73 1.50 0.51
C GLU A 80 -12.61 0.99 1.40
N GLY A 81 -11.47 1.65 1.37
CA GLY A 81 -10.33 1.32 2.24
C GLY A 81 -9.90 2.49 3.09
N LYS A 82 -9.56 2.20 4.35
CA LYS A 82 -8.92 3.13 5.28
C LYS A 82 -7.61 2.56 5.75
N ILE A 83 -6.57 3.39 5.78
CA ILE A 83 -5.25 3.01 6.26
C ILE A 83 -4.81 3.96 7.37
N HIS A 84 -4.28 3.39 8.45
CA HIS A 84 -3.66 4.12 9.54
C HIS A 84 -2.23 3.60 9.74
N LEU A 85 -1.26 4.47 9.55
CA LEU A 85 0.16 4.19 9.76
C LEU A 85 0.63 4.80 11.08
N VAL A 86 1.36 4.03 11.85
CA VAL A 86 2.05 4.53 13.04
C VAL A 86 3.52 4.71 12.72
N LEU A 87 3.97 5.96 12.79
CA LEU A 87 5.37 6.33 12.57
C LEU A 87 6.05 6.49 13.93
N LYS A 88 7.16 5.80 14.12
CA LYS A 88 8.03 5.96 15.31
C LYS A 88 9.17 6.92 15.02
N ASN A 89 9.57 7.64 16.05
CA ASN A 89 10.74 8.52 16.09
C ASN A 89 10.71 9.64 15.01
N PRO A 90 9.57 10.28 14.73
CA PRO A 90 9.48 11.30 13.68
C PRO A 90 10.30 12.55 14.00
N LEU A 91 10.55 12.85 15.29
CA LEU A 91 11.31 14.02 15.73
C LEU A 91 12.78 13.96 15.33
N THR A 92 13.31 12.78 15.04
CA THR A 92 14.67 12.63 14.52
C THR A 92 14.84 13.35 13.19
N LEU A 93 13.77 13.45 12.37
CA LEU A 93 13.79 14.19 11.11
C LEU A 93 13.93 15.71 11.28
N LEU A 94 13.61 16.23 12.44
CA LEU A 94 13.70 17.66 12.77
C LEU A 94 15.07 18.06 13.36
N ASN A 95 16.01 17.12 13.44
CA ASN A 95 17.34 17.31 14.03
C ASN A 95 17.29 17.91 15.47
N VAL A 96 16.27 17.50 16.23
CA VAL A 96 16.11 17.95 17.63
C VAL A 96 17.13 17.23 18.48
N ARG A 97 17.88 17.98 19.30
CA ARG A 97 18.91 17.44 20.20
C ARG A 97 18.31 16.40 21.15
N GLY A 98 18.93 15.22 21.20
CA GLY A 98 18.49 14.13 22.07
C GLY A 98 17.50 13.16 21.44
N TYR A 99 17.16 13.33 20.14
CA TYR A 99 16.33 12.41 19.36
C TYR A 99 17.18 11.81 18.24
N ASP A 100 17.88 10.72 18.55
CA ASP A 100 18.83 10.05 17.65
C ASP A 100 18.32 8.67 17.18
N GLU A 101 17.14 8.24 17.64
CA GLU A 101 16.58 6.94 17.27
C GLU A 101 16.09 6.92 15.80
N GLU A 102 16.31 5.80 15.13
CA GLU A 102 15.94 5.64 13.72
C GLU A 102 14.42 5.79 13.51
N PRO A 103 13.98 6.70 12.62
CA PRO A 103 12.56 6.81 12.25
C PRO A 103 12.13 5.60 11.43
N LYS A 104 10.95 5.06 11.73
CA LYS A 104 10.40 3.90 11.02
C LYS A 104 8.88 3.88 11.01
N ILE A 105 8.31 3.15 10.06
CA ILE A 105 6.91 2.75 10.08
C ILE A 105 6.80 1.52 10.98
N ASP A 106 6.08 1.65 12.09
CA ASP A 106 5.96 0.60 13.10
C ASP A 106 4.81 -0.36 12.81
N SER A 107 3.66 0.20 12.53
CA SER A 107 2.45 -0.58 12.28
C SER A 107 1.54 0.04 11.22
N CYS A 108 0.72 -0.82 10.65
CA CYS A 108 -0.23 -0.48 9.60
C CYS A 108 -1.57 -1.15 9.92
N LEU A 109 -2.58 -0.36 10.22
CA LEU A 109 -3.94 -0.83 10.39
C LEU A 109 -4.75 -0.47 9.15
N ILE A 110 -5.31 -1.49 8.51
CA ILE A 110 -6.16 -1.34 7.33
C ILE A 110 -7.56 -1.85 7.66
N THR A 111 -8.56 -1.11 7.22
CA THR A 111 -9.96 -1.56 7.23
C THR A 111 -10.53 -1.42 5.82
N TYR A 112 -11.00 -2.51 5.26
CA TYR A 112 -11.76 -2.51 4.03
C TYR A 112 -13.25 -2.71 4.35
N TYR A 113 -14.06 -1.84 3.78
CA TYR A 113 -15.50 -1.95 3.78
C TYR A 113 -15.92 -2.41 2.39
N LEU A 114 -16.67 -3.50 2.33
CA LEU A 114 -17.08 -4.12 1.08
C LEU A 114 -18.60 -4.26 1.03
N TYR A 115 -19.15 -3.93 -0.14
CA TYR A 115 -20.53 -4.26 -0.47
C TYR A 115 -20.53 -5.39 -1.51
N ALA A 116 -21.09 -6.53 -1.13
CA ALA A 116 -21.09 -7.72 -1.96
C ALA A 116 -22.27 -8.64 -1.62
N ASP A 117 -22.82 -9.34 -2.60
CA ASP A 117 -23.90 -10.30 -2.42
C ASP A 117 -23.34 -11.67 -1.95
N ILE A 118 -22.79 -11.68 -0.75
CA ILE A 118 -22.20 -12.85 -0.10
C ILE A 118 -22.29 -12.67 1.42
N ASP A 119 -22.38 -13.75 2.17
CA ASP A 119 -22.35 -13.67 3.62
C ASP A 119 -20.97 -13.24 4.17
N GLU A 120 -20.96 -12.60 5.32
CA GLU A 120 -19.76 -12.00 5.91
C GLU A 120 -18.64 -13.02 6.13
N THR A 121 -18.97 -14.24 6.59
CA THR A 121 -17.95 -15.29 6.86
C THR A 121 -17.22 -15.67 5.58
N ASN A 122 -17.95 -15.92 4.50
CA ASN A 122 -17.38 -16.28 3.21
C ASN A 122 -16.62 -15.12 2.59
N LEU A 123 -17.09 -13.88 2.76
CA LEU A 123 -16.38 -12.70 2.31
C LEU A 123 -15.01 -12.57 2.99
N ILE A 124 -14.96 -12.72 4.31
CA ILE A 124 -13.72 -12.63 5.09
C ILE A 124 -12.73 -13.72 4.66
N GLU A 125 -13.20 -14.96 4.50
CA GLU A 125 -12.37 -16.06 4.01
C GLU A 125 -11.82 -15.80 2.62
N PHE A 126 -12.66 -15.31 1.72
CA PHE A 126 -12.26 -14.93 0.38
C PHE A 126 -11.20 -13.83 0.39
N CYS A 127 -11.42 -12.74 1.14
CA CYS A 127 -10.49 -11.62 1.23
C CYS A 127 -9.13 -12.07 1.81
N ASN A 128 -9.14 -12.86 2.89
CA ASN A 128 -7.90 -13.41 3.46
C ASN A 128 -7.15 -14.33 2.48
N SER A 129 -7.87 -15.11 1.69
CA SER A 129 -7.28 -15.94 0.64
C SER A 129 -6.66 -15.07 -0.45
N SER A 130 -7.31 -13.97 -0.84
CA SER A 130 -6.83 -13.04 -1.85
C SER A 130 -5.52 -12.37 -1.46
N LEU A 131 -5.29 -12.11 -0.18
CA LEU A 131 -4.03 -11.53 0.32
C LEU A 131 -2.80 -12.36 -0.07
N LYS A 132 -2.92 -13.67 -0.23
CA LYS A 132 -1.83 -14.55 -0.65
C LYS A 132 -1.28 -14.23 -2.03
N LYS A 133 -2.05 -13.53 -2.85
CA LYS A 133 -1.67 -13.10 -4.21
C LYS A 133 -1.23 -11.64 -4.30
N SER A 134 -1.18 -10.93 -3.19
CA SER A 134 -0.72 -9.54 -3.15
C SER A 134 0.79 -9.44 -3.02
N PHE A 135 1.47 -8.84 -4.02
CA PHE A 135 2.90 -8.53 -3.94
C PHE A 135 3.21 -7.66 -2.72
N ILE A 136 2.44 -6.58 -2.55
CA ILE A 136 2.63 -5.61 -1.46
C ILE A 136 2.49 -6.29 -0.10
N TYR A 137 1.38 -6.99 0.13
CA TYR A 137 1.12 -7.67 1.41
C TYR A 137 2.19 -8.71 1.73
N ASN A 138 2.50 -9.61 0.77
CA ASN A 138 3.47 -10.67 0.99
C ASN A 138 4.88 -10.14 1.25
N THR A 139 5.25 -9.02 0.63
CA THR A 139 6.55 -8.38 0.86
C THR A 139 6.64 -7.77 2.27
N LEU A 140 5.57 -7.11 2.73
CA LEU A 140 5.61 -6.25 3.92
C LEU A 140 5.11 -6.92 5.20
N LYS A 141 4.34 -8.01 5.12
CA LYS A 141 3.69 -8.65 6.29
C LYS A 141 4.64 -9.09 7.41
N ASN A 142 5.91 -9.37 7.07
CA ASN A 142 6.93 -9.78 8.05
C ASN A 142 7.86 -8.62 8.46
N VAL A 143 7.71 -7.45 7.85
CA VAL A 143 8.54 -6.26 8.09
C VAL A 143 7.79 -5.23 8.91
N ILE A 144 6.50 -5.07 8.65
CA ILE A 144 5.61 -4.13 9.33
C ILE A 144 4.55 -4.95 10.07
N ASN A 145 4.15 -4.49 11.25
CA ASN A 145 3.04 -5.09 11.98
C ASN A 145 1.70 -4.71 11.30
N PHE A 146 1.21 -5.60 10.44
CA PHE A 146 -0.06 -5.44 9.76
C PHE A 146 -1.25 -5.93 10.58
N LYS A 147 -2.32 -5.14 10.59
CA LYS A 147 -3.66 -5.57 10.99
C LYS A 147 -4.64 -5.19 9.91
N ILE A 148 -5.31 -6.17 9.32
CA ILE A 148 -6.29 -5.95 8.25
C ILE A 148 -7.64 -6.47 8.73
N LYS A 149 -8.68 -5.65 8.59
CA LYS A 149 -10.08 -6.00 8.84
C LYS A 149 -10.86 -5.87 7.55
N PHE A 150 -11.77 -6.81 7.35
CA PHE A 150 -12.76 -6.78 6.28
C PHE A 150 -14.14 -6.69 6.91
N ILE A 151 -14.94 -5.74 6.49
CA ILE A 151 -16.27 -5.46 7.00
C ILE A 151 -17.24 -5.46 5.82
N LEU A 152 -18.23 -6.35 5.88
CA LEU A 152 -19.37 -6.30 4.98
C LEU A 152 -20.31 -5.21 5.46
N PHE A 153 -20.75 -4.34 4.57
CA PHE A 153 -21.80 -3.37 4.86
C PHE A 153 -22.99 -3.54 3.91
N ASP A 154 -24.16 -3.24 4.42
CA ASP A 154 -25.44 -3.35 3.71
C ASP A 154 -25.78 -2.02 2.99
#